data_32768b82a6f941837b7d4c632492b024
#
_entry.id   32768b82a6f941837b7d4c632492b024
#
_cell.length_a   1.000
_cell.length_b   1.000
_cell.length_c   1.000
_cell.angle_alpha   90.00
_cell.angle_beta   90.00
_cell.angle_gamma   90.00
#
_symmetry.space_group_name_H-M   'P 1'
#
loop_
_entity.id
_entity.type
_entity.pdbx_description
1 polymer ?
#
loop_
_entity_poly.entity_id
_entity_poly.type
_entity_poly.pdbx_seq_one_letter_code
_entity_poly.pdbx_strand_id
1 'polypeptide(L)'
;MRLTVITPTLARPSLRGTLASIAPQLHDGDEHIVIGDGVQPRAAEMCAEYGASYQDGPQTRNYGAAQRDVGMALAQGDWLLFCDDDDTFTPDALATVRQVVADNPTMPHLFRMRYRAGGGSLWRDEVVREGNVGTPMIVVPAGLVLPAWSDSHPVAYTSDHRFIQRVTDLYGVIWRKEIICIVR
;
A
#
# COMPACT_ATOMS: atom_id res chain seq x y z
N MET A 1 -15.21 9.21 -5.19
CA MET A 1 -13.84 8.87 -4.70
C MET A 1 -13.62 7.40 -4.92
N ARG A 2 -12.70 7.05 -5.80
CA ARG A 2 -12.29 5.67 -6.11
C ARG A 2 -10.93 5.41 -5.49
N LEU A 3 -10.72 4.22 -4.96
CA LEU A 3 -9.48 3.80 -4.34
C LEU A 3 -8.79 2.75 -5.21
N THR A 4 -7.46 2.83 -5.33
CA THR A 4 -6.61 1.76 -5.85
C THR A 4 -5.77 1.22 -4.71
N VAL A 5 -5.88 -0.07 -4.43
CA VAL A 5 -4.95 -0.80 -3.56
C VAL A 5 -3.92 -1.51 -4.43
N ILE A 6 -2.64 -1.32 -4.13
CA ILE A 6 -1.51 -1.91 -4.88
C ILE A 6 -0.79 -2.92 -3.98
N THR A 7 -0.67 -4.16 -4.44
CA THR A 7 0.02 -5.25 -3.72
C THR A 7 1.13 -5.86 -4.56
N PRO A 8 2.40 -5.70 -4.20
CA PRO A 8 3.50 -6.47 -4.78
C PRO A 8 3.46 -7.91 -4.25
N THR A 9 3.78 -8.92 -5.09
CA THR A 9 3.74 -10.30 -4.61
C THR A 9 4.80 -11.22 -5.20
N LEU A 10 5.22 -12.19 -4.38
CA LEU A 10 5.98 -13.38 -4.74
C LEU A 10 5.09 -14.64 -4.73
N ALA A 11 3.77 -14.48 -4.82
CA ALA A 11 2.77 -15.56 -4.72
C ALA A 11 2.85 -16.36 -3.41
N ARG A 12 3.19 -15.72 -2.30
CA ARG A 12 3.21 -16.36 -0.98
C ARG A 12 1.78 -16.82 -0.60
N PRO A 13 1.64 -17.89 0.21
CA PRO A 13 0.31 -18.29 0.71
C PRO A 13 -0.42 -17.20 1.50
N SER A 14 0.32 -16.27 2.12
CA SER A 14 -0.22 -15.11 2.86
C SER A 14 -1.03 -14.16 1.99
N LEU A 15 -0.77 -14.10 0.67
CA LEU A 15 -1.52 -13.28 -0.28
C LEU A 15 -3.05 -13.51 -0.17
N ARG A 16 -3.51 -14.75 0.10
CA ARG A 16 -4.94 -15.03 0.31
C ARG A 16 -5.52 -14.21 1.48
N GLY A 17 -4.76 -14.04 2.56
CA GLY A 17 -5.17 -13.23 3.71
C GLY A 17 -5.27 -11.74 3.34
N THR A 18 -4.31 -11.23 2.58
CA THR A 18 -4.32 -9.86 2.05
C THR A 18 -5.55 -9.63 1.17
N LEU A 19 -5.75 -10.50 0.16
CA LEU A 19 -6.90 -10.43 -0.74
C LEU A 19 -8.24 -10.49 0.02
N ALA A 20 -8.38 -11.44 0.94
CA ALA A 20 -9.59 -11.61 1.75
C ALA A 20 -9.90 -10.41 2.65
N SER A 21 -8.88 -9.67 3.08
CA SER A 21 -9.05 -8.47 3.91
C SER A 21 -9.48 -7.24 3.11
N ILE A 22 -9.15 -7.19 1.81
CA ILE A 22 -9.39 -6.03 0.93
C ILE A 22 -10.72 -6.20 0.16
N ALA A 23 -10.92 -7.36 -0.49
CA ALA A 23 -12.03 -7.59 -1.41
C ALA A 23 -13.42 -7.18 -0.87
N PRO A 24 -13.82 -7.53 0.38
CA PRO A 24 -15.14 -7.17 0.89
C PRO A 24 -15.33 -5.67 1.18
N GLN A 25 -14.26 -4.86 1.12
CA GLN A 25 -14.27 -3.44 1.41
C GLN A 25 -14.28 -2.56 0.14
N LEU A 26 -14.09 -3.17 -1.04
CA LEU A 26 -14.09 -2.44 -2.31
C LEU A 26 -15.52 -2.04 -2.69
N HIS A 27 -15.71 -0.81 -3.12
CA HIS A 27 -16.94 -0.29 -3.70
C HIS A 27 -16.84 -0.30 -5.23
N ASP A 28 -17.97 -0.06 -5.91
CA ASP A 28 -17.99 0.07 -7.36
C ASP A 28 -17.03 1.17 -7.83
N GLY A 29 -16.14 0.80 -8.75
CA GLY A 29 -15.11 1.68 -9.30
C GLY A 29 -13.79 1.69 -8.51
N ASP A 30 -13.71 1.00 -7.36
CA ASP A 30 -12.43 0.72 -6.73
C ASP A 30 -11.70 -0.42 -7.44
N GLU A 31 -10.39 -0.50 -7.21
CA GLU A 31 -9.59 -1.57 -7.75
C GLU A 31 -8.55 -2.08 -6.76
N HIS A 32 -8.25 -3.37 -6.85
CA HIS A 32 -7.10 -3.99 -6.21
C HIS A 32 -6.19 -4.55 -7.30
N ILE A 33 -5.01 -3.97 -7.45
CA ILE A 33 -4.02 -4.35 -8.45
C ILE A 33 -2.90 -5.11 -7.75
N VAL A 34 -2.68 -6.35 -8.15
CA VAL A 34 -1.62 -7.22 -7.64
C VAL A 34 -0.54 -7.36 -8.71
N ILE A 35 0.69 -6.99 -8.38
CA ILE A 35 1.82 -7.04 -9.31
C ILE A 35 2.82 -8.11 -8.88
N GLY A 36 3.04 -9.09 -9.75
CA GLY A 36 4.02 -10.15 -9.52
C GLY A 36 5.47 -9.67 -9.63
N ASP A 37 6.37 -10.18 -8.80
CA ASP A 37 7.82 -10.07 -9.04
C ASP A 37 8.24 -11.15 -10.06
N GLY A 38 8.16 -10.79 -11.34
CA GLY A 38 8.14 -11.73 -12.46
C GLY A 38 6.77 -12.39 -12.65
N VAL A 39 6.74 -13.45 -13.44
CA VAL A 39 5.53 -14.23 -13.74
C VAL A 39 5.15 -15.10 -12.54
N GLN A 40 3.95 -14.93 -12.01
CA GLN A 40 3.45 -15.62 -10.82
C GLN A 40 2.05 -16.25 -11.08
N PRO A 41 1.92 -17.37 -11.79
CA PRO A 41 0.62 -17.95 -12.15
C PRO A 41 -0.28 -18.23 -10.95
N ARG A 42 0.31 -18.70 -9.84
CA ARG A 42 -0.41 -18.96 -8.60
C ARG A 42 -1.01 -17.69 -7.99
N ALA A 43 -0.34 -16.53 -8.15
CA ALA A 43 -0.91 -15.26 -7.72
C ALA A 43 -2.10 -14.85 -8.58
N ALA A 44 -2.02 -15.06 -9.91
CA ALA A 44 -3.14 -14.81 -10.82
C ALA A 44 -4.38 -15.62 -10.45
N GLU A 45 -4.21 -16.93 -10.16
CA GLU A 45 -5.30 -17.80 -9.69
C GLU A 45 -5.94 -17.28 -8.39
N MET A 46 -5.11 -16.92 -7.39
CA MET A 46 -5.60 -16.36 -6.13
C MET A 46 -6.34 -15.04 -6.35
N CYS A 47 -5.83 -14.16 -7.20
CA CYS A 47 -6.47 -12.87 -7.50
C CYS A 47 -7.85 -13.06 -8.13
N ALA A 48 -8.00 -14.01 -9.06
CA ALA A 48 -9.28 -14.31 -9.70
C ALA A 48 -10.36 -14.76 -8.68
N GLU A 49 -9.98 -15.49 -7.62
CA GLU A 49 -10.90 -15.93 -6.57
C GLU A 49 -11.49 -14.74 -5.77
N TYR A 50 -10.79 -13.61 -5.69
CA TYR A 50 -11.17 -12.44 -4.88
C TYR A 50 -11.54 -11.21 -5.74
N GLY A 51 -11.57 -11.34 -7.07
CA GLY A 51 -11.89 -10.23 -7.97
C GLY A 51 -10.80 -9.16 -8.08
N ALA A 52 -9.57 -9.44 -7.65
CA ALA A 52 -8.43 -8.56 -7.84
C ALA A 52 -7.84 -8.72 -9.24
N SER A 53 -7.34 -7.64 -9.83
CA SER A 53 -6.59 -7.71 -11.08
C SER A 53 -5.15 -8.15 -10.81
N TYR A 54 -4.60 -8.98 -11.70
CA TYR A 54 -3.22 -9.42 -11.62
C TYR A 54 -2.45 -9.01 -12.87
N GLN A 55 -1.21 -8.56 -12.68
CA GLN A 55 -0.27 -8.23 -13.75
C GLN A 55 1.12 -8.76 -13.43
N ASP A 56 1.78 -9.37 -14.41
CA ASP A 56 3.21 -9.69 -14.31
C ASP A 56 4.04 -8.40 -14.28
N GLY A 57 4.92 -8.29 -13.29
CA GLY A 57 5.85 -7.18 -13.15
C GLY A 57 7.29 -7.56 -13.50
N PRO A 58 8.23 -6.62 -13.41
CA PRO A 58 9.65 -6.90 -13.59
C PRO A 58 10.16 -7.81 -12.46
N GLN A 59 11.00 -8.79 -12.80
CA GLN A 59 11.63 -9.67 -11.83
C GLN A 59 12.87 -8.98 -11.24
N THR A 60 12.75 -8.36 -10.10
CA THR A 60 13.80 -7.52 -9.51
C THR A 60 14.22 -7.93 -8.11
N ARG A 61 13.39 -8.63 -7.36
CA ARG A 61 13.60 -9.01 -5.95
C ARG A 61 14.00 -7.82 -5.07
N ASN A 62 13.46 -6.63 -5.37
CA ASN A 62 13.77 -5.37 -4.68
C ASN A 62 12.66 -4.99 -3.68
N TYR A 63 12.19 -5.94 -2.89
CA TYR A 63 11.18 -5.73 -1.85
C TYR A 63 9.89 -5.08 -2.36
N GLY A 64 9.51 -5.37 -3.60
CA GLY A 64 8.27 -4.90 -4.21
C GLY A 64 8.31 -3.45 -4.72
N ALA A 65 9.45 -2.77 -4.70
CA ALA A 65 9.55 -1.37 -5.12
C ALA A 65 9.15 -1.18 -6.59
N ALA A 66 9.76 -1.94 -7.52
CA ALA A 66 9.42 -1.85 -8.95
C ALA A 66 7.97 -2.28 -9.25
N GLN A 67 7.44 -3.23 -8.49
CA GLN A 67 6.05 -3.66 -8.60
C GLN A 67 5.08 -2.56 -8.18
N ARG A 68 5.39 -1.80 -7.12
CA ARG A 68 4.58 -0.64 -6.72
C ARG A 68 4.62 0.45 -7.77
N ASP A 69 5.77 0.68 -8.42
CA ASP A 69 5.87 1.64 -9.53
C ASP A 69 4.97 1.25 -10.70
N VAL A 70 4.95 -0.04 -11.08
CA VAL A 70 4.04 -0.56 -12.11
C VAL A 70 2.58 -0.38 -11.67
N GLY A 71 2.25 -0.72 -10.42
CA GLY A 71 0.90 -0.55 -9.87
C GLY A 71 0.44 0.91 -9.88
N MET A 72 1.32 1.86 -9.50
CA MET A 72 1.02 3.29 -9.57
C MET A 72 0.74 3.76 -11.02
N ALA A 73 1.48 3.23 -11.99
CA ALA A 73 1.29 3.59 -13.41
C ALA A 73 -0.01 3.03 -14.00
N LEU A 74 -0.53 1.93 -13.46
CA LEU A 74 -1.79 1.28 -13.92
C LEU A 74 -3.02 1.80 -13.19
N ALA A 75 -2.85 2.42 -12.03
CA ALA A 75 -3.93 2.84 -11.15
C ALA A 75 -4.87 3.86 -11.81
N GLN A 76 -6.18 3.65 -11.63
CA GLN A 76 -7.26 4.50 -12.14
C GLN A 76 -8.09 5.15 -11.03
N GLY A 77 -7.81 4.82 -9.77
CA GLY A 77 -8.45 5.43 -8.62
C GLY A 77 -7.99 6.86 -8.37
N ASP A 78 -8.75 7.57 -7.56
CA ASP A 78 -8.41 8.94 -7.14
C ASP A 78 -7.36 8.95 -6.02
N TRP A 79 -7.23 7.81 -5.32
CA TRP A 79 -6.30 7.62 -4.20
C TRP A 79 -5.59 6.27 -4.30
N LEU A 80 -4.30 6.27 -3.98
CA LEU A 80 -3.44 5.09 -3.97
C LEU A 80 -3.15 4.65 -2.53
N LEU A 81 -3.33 3.37 -2.29
CA LEU A 81 -3.00 2.66 -1.05
C LEU A 81 -2.05 1.51 -1.39
N PHE A 82 -1.23 1.12 -0.43
CA PHE A 82 -0.28 0.03 -0.60
C PHE A 82 -0.47 -1.01 0.51
N CYS A 83 -0.43 -2.29 0.15
CA CYS A 83 -0.53 -3.40 1.10
C CYS A 83 0.39 -4.53 0.65
N ASP A 84 1.30 -4.99 1.49
CA ASP A 84 2.20 -6.09 1.15
C ASP A 84 1.45 -7.44 1.20
N ASP A 85 1.95 -8.46 0.47
CA ASP A 85 1.28 -9.76 0.31
C ASP A 85 1.30 -10.65 1.56
N ASP A 86 1.81 -10.14 2.69
CA ASP A 86 1.78 -10.75 4.02
C ASP A 86 1.12 -9.87 5.11
N ASP A 87 0.58 -8.73 4.70
CA ASP A 87 -0.18 -7.81 5.53
C ASP A 87 -1.69 -7.90 5.28
N THR A 88 -2.49 -7.36 6.19
CA THR A 88 -3.96 -7.33 6.06
C THR A 88 -4.51 -5.98 6.46
N PHE A 89 -5.49 -5.48 5.71
CA PHE A 89 -6.23 -4.30 6.17
C PHE A 89 -7.13 -4.65 7.35
N THR A 90 -7.32 -3.69 8.25
CA THR A 90 -8.32 -3.84 9.33
C THR A 90 -9.73 -3.87 8.72
N PRO A 91 -10.73 -4.45 9.42
CA PRO A 91 -12.11 -4.22 9.07
C PRO A 91 -12.39 -2.71 8.95
N ASP A 92 -13.16 -2.31 7.97
CA ASP A 92 -13.52 -0.91 7.68
C ASP A 92 -12.34 0.03 7.32
N ALA A 93 -11.14 -0.50 7.02
CA ALA A 93 -9.98 0.32 6.64
C ALA A 93 -10.28 1.26 5.47
N LEU A 94 -10.87 0.76 4.39
CA LEU A 94 -11.19 1.58 3.22
C LEU A 94 -12.31 2.60 3.49
N ALA A 95 -13.29 2.26 4.31
CA ALA A 95 -14.31 3.20 4.76
C ALA A 95 -13.71 4.32 5.61
N THR A 96 -12.82 3.97 6.54
CA THR A 96 -12.05 4.91 7.37
C THR A 96 -11.21 5.85 6.51
N VAL A 97 -10.47 5.31 5.54
CA VAL A 97 -9.68 6.13 4.60
C VAL A 97 -10.58 7.13 3.88
N ARG A 98 -11.69 6.69 3.27
CA ARG A 98 -12.62 7.58 2.55
C ARG A 98 -13.12 8.73 3.41
N GLN A 99 -13.53 8.41 4.64
CA GLN A 99 -14.04 9.41 5.58
C GLN A 99 -12.97 10.44 5.94
N VAL A 100 -11.77 9.96 6.26
CA VAL A 100 -10.70 10.79 6.84
C VAL A 100 -10.01 11.66 5.79
N VAL A 101 -9.78 11.14 4.56
CA VAL A 101 -9.11 11.93 3.52
C VAL A 101 -10.00 13.02 2.91
N ALA A 102 -11.32 12.93 3.09
CA ALA A 102 -12.27 13.92 2.58
C ALA A 102 -12.02 15.33 3.13
N ASP A 103 -11.47 15.45 4.35
CA ASP A 103 -11.17 16.75 4.98
C ASP A 103 -10.00 17.47 4.30
N ASN A 104 -9.08 16.72 3.67
CA ASN A 104 -7.90 17.26 3.00
C ASN A 104 -7.58 16.44 1.73
N PRO A 105 -8.37 16.62 0.67
CA PRO A 105 -8.36 15.71 -0.47
C PRO A 105 -7.15 15.87 -1.41
N THR A 106 -6.29 16.82 -1.16
CA THR A 106 -5.11 17.12 -2.00
C THR A 106 -3.78 16.78 -1.33
N MET A 107 -3.80 16.36 -0.07
CA MET A 107 -2.60 16.08 0.71
C MET A 107 -2.40 14.57 0.91
N PRO A 108 -1.16 14.07 0.94
CA PRO A 108 -0.86 12.73 1.43
C PRO A 108 -1.26 12.56 2.91
N HIS A 109 -1.74 11.38 3.26
CA HIS A 109 -2.08 11.02 4.64
C HIS A 109 -1.24 9.85 5.11
N LEU A 110 -0.78 9.89 6.35
CA LEU A 110 -0.01 8.83 6.98
C LEU A 110 -0.79 8.25 8.17
N PHE A 111 -1.40 7.10 7.92
CA PHE A 111 -2.18 6.35 8.91
C PHE A 111 -1.27 5.54 9.82
N ARG A 112 -1.85 4.84 10.79
CA ARG A 112 -1.11 3.90 11.64
C ARG A 112 -1.29 2.46 11.15
N MET A 113 -0.30 1.64 11.47
CA MET A 113 -0.37 0.20 11.39
C MET A 113 -0.05 -0.42 12.75
N ARG A 114 -0.46 -1.66 12.99
CA ARG A 114 -0.10 -2.40 14.20
C ARG A 114 0.51 -3.75 13.86
N TYR A 115 1.38 -4.24 14.72
CA TYR A 115 1.96 -5.56 14.59
C TYR A 115 1.01 -6.64 15.09
N ARG A 116 0.91 -7.75 14.33
CA ARG A 116 0.06 -8.90 14.69
C ARG A 116 0.48 -9.56 16.00
N ALA A 117 1.78 -9.64 16.25
CA ALA A 117 2.36 -10.28 17.43
C ALA A 117 2.36 -9.42 18.72
N GLY A 118 1.58 -8.35 18.78
CA GLY A 118 1.50 -7.51 19.99
C GLY A 118 2.62 -6.50 20.14
N GLY A 119 3.39 -6.24 19.09
CA GLY A 119 4.54 -5.30 19.06
C GLY A 119 4.17 -3.81 19.09
N GLY A 120 2.91 -3.46 19.39
CA GLY A 120 2.46 -2.07 19.38
C GLY A 120 2.05 -1.58 18.00
N SER A 121 1.99 -0.27 17.84
CA SER A 121 1.58 0.39 16.59
C SER A 121 2.65 1.36 16.12
N LEU A 122 2.84 1.50 14.83
CA LEU A 122 3.52 2.61 14.17
C LEU A 122 2.46 3.56 13.57
N TRP A 123 2.67 4.80 13.48
CA TRP A 123 3.78 5.60 13.97
C TRP A 123 3.69 5.85 15.48
N ARG A 124 4.84 6.14 16.11
CA ARG A 124 4.92 6.47 17.55
C ARG A 124 4.90 7.97 17.80
N ASP A 125 5.48 8.73 16.89
CA ASP A 125 5.54 10.18 16.83
C ASP A 125 5.44 10.66 15.37
N GLU A 126 5.15 11.92 15.15
CA GLU A 126 4.95 12.51 13.82
C GLU A 126 6.29 12.86 13.15
N VAL A 127 7.17 11.86 13.03
CA VAL A 127 8.48 11.96 12.36
C VAL A 127 8.66 10.82 11.37
N VAL A 128 8.89 11.16 10.11
CA VAL A 128 9.26 10.17 9.09
C VAL A 128 10.68 9.72 9.32
N ARG A 129 10.86 8.45 9.68
CA ARG A 129 12.17 7.80 9.83
C ARG A 129 12.04 6.30 9.73
N GLU A 130 13.17 5.64 9.52
CA GLU A 130 13.26 4.18 9.58
C GLU A 130 12.71 3.64 10.91
N GLY A 131 11.89 2.58 10.82
CA GLY A 131 11.28 1.92 11.98
C GLY A 131 10.14 2.70 12.65
N ASN A 132 9.70 3.84 12.09
CA ASN A 132 8.53 4.58 12.55
C ASN A 132 7.40 4.66 11.51
N VAL A 133 7.73 4.51 10.25
CA VAL A 133 6.76 4.47 9.15
C VAL A 133 7.01 3.24 8.27
N GLY A 134 5.99 2.79 7.58
CA GLY A 134 6.05 1.62 6.70
C GLY A 134 5.05 1.72 5.54
N THR A 135 5.22 0.85 4.56
CA THR A 135 4.48 0.83 3.29
C THR A 135 2.96 1.00 3.44
N PRO A 136 2.24 0.22 4.30
CA PRO A 136 0.78 0.28 4.30
C PRO A 136 0.20 1.50 5.02
N MET A 137 1.07 2.40 5.50
CA MET A 137 0.62 3.58 6.25
C MET A 137 0.34 4.77 5.35
N ILE A 138 1.00 4.86 4.19
CA ILE A 138 0.88 6.02 3.28
C ILE A 138 -0.31 5.87 2.33
N VAL A 139 -1.15 6.88 2.28
CA VAL A 139 -2.27 7.02 1.35
C VAL A 139 -2.09 8.33 0.61
N VAL A 140 -2.02 8.29 -0.71
CA VAL A 140 -1.67 9.46 -1.53
C VAL A 140 -2.71 9.74 -2.62
N PRO A 141 -3.02 11.02 -2.90
CA PRO A 141 -3.81 11.39 -4.07
C PRO A 141 -3.10 10.95 -5.36
N ALA A 142 -3.81 10.26 -6.26
CA ALA A 142 -3.24 9.80 -7.54
C ALA A 142 -2.86 10.94 -8.49
N GLY A 143 -3.42 12.13 -8.30
CA GLY A 143 -3.10 13.31 -9.12
C GLY A 143 -1.76 13.99 -8.80
N LEU A 144 -1.03 13.52 -7.79
CA LEU A 144 0.30 14.06 -7.44
C LEU A 144 1.38 13.43 -8.32
N VAL A 145 2.44 14.20 -8.61
CA VAL A 145 3.66 13.67 -9.25
C VAL A 145 4.49 12.95 -8.19
N LEU A 146 4.28 11.66 -8.06
CA LEU A 146 4.93 10.85 -7.02
C LEU A 146 6.35 10.43 -7.43
N PRO A 147 7.30 10.36 -6.47
CA PRO A 147 8.59 9.74 -6.71
C PRO A 147 8.41 8.23 -6.98
N ALA A 148 9.33 7.62 -7.71
CA ALA A 148 9.31 6.17 -7.86
C ALA A 148 9.78 5.47 -6.57
N TRP A 149 9.15 4.35 -6.20
CA TRP A 149 9.60 3.50 -5.10
C TRP A 149 11.01 2.94 -5.37
N SER A 150 11.27 2.57 -6.65
CA SER A 150 12.56 2.01 -7.08
C SER A 150 13.73 3.00 -7.01
N ASP A 151 13.48 4.30 -7.00
CA ASP A 151 14.54 5.31 -6.82
C ASP A 151 15.07 5.40 -5.39
N SER A 152 14.55 4.62 -4.46
CA SER A 152 14.99 4.59 -3.06
C SER A 152 16.28 3.79 -2.88
N HIS A 153 17.35 4.12 -3.61
CA HIS A 153 18.63 3.42 -3.53
C HIS A 153 19.45 3.74 -2.27
N PRO A 154 20.18 2.75 -1.73
CA PRO A 154 20.04 1.33 -2.07
C PRO A 154 18.67 0.80 -1.64
N VAL A 155 18.00 0.03 -2.51
CA VAL A 155 16.74 -0.63 -2.13
C VAL A 155 17.06 -1.68 -1.08
N ALA A 156 16.47 -1.53 0.10
CA ALA A 156 16.66 -2.40 1.24
C ALA A 156 15.29 -2.67 1.88
N TYR A 157 15.23 -3.62 2.80
CA TYR A 157 14.02 -3.95 3.56
C TYR A 157 13.36 -2.73 4.22
N THR A 158 14.14 -1.69 4.54
CA THR A 158 13.70 -0.47 5.20
C THR A 158 13.53 0.70 4.24
N SER A 159 13.50 0.48 2.92
CA SER A 159 13.46 1.57 1.93
C SER A 159 12.11 2.31 1.84
N ASP A 160 11.05 1.76 2.40
CA ASP A 160 9.72 2.36 2.43
C ASP A 160 9.70 3.74 3.11
N HIS A 161 10.44 3.93 4.22
CA HIS A 161 10.55 5.26 4.85
C HIS A 161 11.14 6.31 3.89
N ARG A 162 12.00 5.92 2.93
CA ARG A 162 12.61 6.86 1.96
C ARG A 162 11.61 7.35 0.93
N PHE A 163 10.72 6.47 0.45
CA PHE A 163 9.61 6.89 -0.40
C PHE A 163 8.70 7.87 0.34
N ILE A 164 8.30 7.50 1.56
CA ILE A 164 7.44 8.34 2.40
C ILE A 164 8.11 9.69 2.71
N GLN A 165 9.43 9.70 2.98
CA GLN A 165 10.18 10.94 3.20
C GLN A 165 10.14 11.84 1.98
N ARG A 166 10.40 11.31 0.78
CA ARG A 166 10.36 12.11 -0.45
C ARG A 166 8.96 12.66 -0.74
N VAL A 167 7.91 11.87 -0.52
CA VAL A 167 6.54 12.36 -0.63
C VAL A 167 6.29 13.49 0.38
N THR A 168 6.75 13.31 1.61
CA THR A 168 6.62 14.32 2.69
C THR A 168 7.39 15.59 2.39
N ASP A 169 8.59 15.48 1.83
CA ASP A 169 9.42 16.64 1.46
C ASP A 169 8.78 17.47 0.32
N LEU A 170 8.09 16.81 -0.61
CA LEU A 170 7.43 17.47 -1.75
C LEU A 170 6.08 18.11 -1.37
N TYR A 171 5.30 17.44 -0.55
CA TYR A 171 3.88 17.80 -0.35
C TYR A 171 3.47 18.01 1.11
N GLY A 172 4.34 17.67 2.06
CA GLY A 172 3.91 17.47 3.44
C GLY A 172 3.11 16.18 3.62
N VAL A 173 2.67 15.91 4.83
CA VAL A 173 1.82 14.76 5.15
C VAL A 173 0.91 15.08 6.33
N ILE A 174 -0.31 14.57 6.30
CA ILE A 174 -1.24 14.66 7.42
C ILE A 174 -1.19 13.35 8.22
N TRP A 175 -0.81 13.45 9.49
CA TRP A 175 -0.74 12.30 10.39
C TRP A 175 -2.12 11.92 10.89
N ARG A 176 -2.47 10.63 10.76
CA ARG A 176 -3.78 10.08 11.12
C ARG A 176 -3.63 8.98 12.16
N LYS A 177 -4.41 9.05 13.24
CA LYS A 177 -4.31 8.12 14.38
C LYS A 177 -5.00 6.77 14.13
N GLU A 178 -5.82 6.70 13.10
CA GLU A 178 -6.56 5.50 12.71
C GLU A 178 -5.59 4.41 12.25
N ILE A 179 -5.83 3.18 12.71
CA ILE A 179 -5.08 1.99 12.32
C ILE A 179 -5.81 1.34 11.15
N ILE A 180 -5.18 1.31 9.99
CA ILE A 180 -5.79 0.72 8.77
C ILE A 180 -5.17 -0.61 8.37
N CYS A 181 -4.02 -0.98 8.94
CA CYS A 181 -3.31 -2.20 8.56
C CYS A 181 -2.77 -2.97 9.77
N ILE A 182 -2.75 -4.30 9.65
CA ILE A 182 -2.10 -5.24 10.56
C ILE A 182 -0.95 -5.87 9.81
N VAL A 183 0.27 -5.61 10.28
CA VAL A 183 1.49 -6.13 9.66
C VAL A 183 2.03 -7.33 10.42
N ARG A 184 2.78 -8.15 9.72
CA ARG A 184 3.36 -9.40 10.22
C ARG A 184 4.44 -9.17 11.30
#